data_9fdd11ee67a56f85ced35ad07edc1ba0
#
_entry.id   9fdd11ee67a56f85ced35ad07edc1ba0
#
_cell.length_a   1.000
_cell.length_b   1.000
_cell.length_c   1.000
_cell.angle_alpha   90.00
_cell.angle_beta   90.00
_cell.angle_gamma   90.00
#
_symmetry.space_group_name_H-M   'P 1'
#
loop_
_entity.id
_entity.type
_entity.pdbx_description
1 polymer ?
#
loop_
_entity_poly.entity_id
_entity_poly.type
_entity_poly.pdbx_seq_one_letter_code
_entity_poly.pdbx_strand_id
1 'polypeptide(L)'
;WMDDVKKILSGETDGQVADNRGKSNWDGKESGYSYHDLAGRIDGTIWCAEEDEKGDYFTNVDYTARTKEEYLSYMEDNGLDTSKLTAFFCGDSWGAAKISYWCQSTDLNNIKEWGNGWIPWSNEGNEFIDHKGRKVHYDKYLDAVVDENGKDVSDGVNILADEEEK
;
A
#
# COMPACT_ATOMS: atom_id res chain seq x y z
N TRP A 1 6.23 -11.05 -7.52
CA TRP A 1 6.65 -9.98 -8.46
C TRP A 1 5.41 -9.15 -8.85
N MET A 2 5.59 -8.08 -9.63
CA MET A 2 4.50 -7.18 -10.07
C MET A 2 3.35 -7.94 -10.75
N ASP A 3 3.67 -8.85 -11.67
CA ASP A 3 2.67 -9.64 -12.40
C ASP A 3 1.86 -10.57 -11.51
N ASP A 4 2.45 -11.13 -10.45
CA ASP A 4 1.73 -12.01 -9.52
C ASP A 4 0.69 -11.20 -8.72
N VAL A 5 1.05 -9.98 -8.30
CA VAL A 5 0.12 -9.08 -7.62
C VAL A 5 -1.01 -8.65 -8.56
N LYS A 6 -0.71 -8.35 -9.83
CA LYS A 6 -1.75 -8.05 -10.85
C LYS A 6 -2.73 -9.21 -11.03
N LYS A 7 -2.27 -10.46 -10.99
CA LYS A 7 -3.13 -11.65 -11.05
C LYS A 7 -4.02 -11.80 -9.82
N ILE A 8 -3.52 -11.46 -8.64
CA ILE A 8 -4.35 -11.44 -7.43
C ILE A 8 -5.43 -10.35 -7.56
N LEU A 9 -5.04 -9.13 -7.93
CA LEU A 9 -5.97 -7.99 -8.05
C LEU A 9 -7.04 -8.21 -9.15
N SER A 10 -6.70 -8.94 -10.23
CA SER A 10 -7.67 -9.30 -11.27
C SER A 10 -8.55 -10.51 -10.93
N GLY A 11 -8.27 -11.21 -9.82
CA GLY A 11 -8.98 -12.43 -9.42
C GLY A 11 -8.53 -13.70 -10.18
N GLU A 12 -7.47 -13.63 -10.99
CA GLU A 12 -6.90 -14.81 -11.65
C GLU A 12 -6.22 -15.74 -10.65
N THR A 13 -5.64 -15.19 -9.60
CA THR A 13 -5.07 -15.94 -8.47
C THR A 13 -5.87 -15.67 -7.21
N ASP A 14 -6.30 -16.72 -6.50
CA ASP A 14 -6.97 -16.57 -5.21
C ASP A 14 -5.97 -16.05 -4.17
N GLY A 15 -6.26 -14.87 -3.65
CA GLY A 15 -5.40 -14.15 -2.72
C GLY A 15 -5.90 -12.75 -2.46
N GLN A 16 -5.12 -12.00 -1.70
CA GLN A 16 -5.41 -10.61 -1.37
C GLN A 16 -4.11 -9.82 -1.27
N VAL A 17 -4.21 -8.51 -1.46
CA VAL A 17 -3.08 -7.59 -1.40
C VAL A 17 -3.32 -6.58 -0.31
N ALA A 18 -2.38 -6.42 0.61
CA ALA A 18 -2.49 -5.55 1.76
C ALA A 18 -1.48 -4.40 1.69
N ASP A 19 -1.97 -3.18 1.81
CA ASP A 19 -1.16 -1.96 1.89
C ASP A 19 -0.89 -1.63 3.36
N ASN A 20 0.37 -1.69 3.78
CA ASN A 20 0.75 -1.40 5.17
C ASN A 20 1.28 0.01 5.40
N ARG A 21 1.12 0.91 4.43
CA ARG A 21 1.46 2.33 4.60
C ARG A 21 0.50 3.03 5.56
N GLY A 22 0.93 4.19 6.06
CA GLY A 22 0.10 5.04 6.91
C GLY A 22 -1.21 5.47 6.24
N LYS A 23 -2.19 5.90 7.06
CA LYS A 23 -3.54 6.24 6.56
C LYS A 23 -3.54 7.41 5.58
N SER A 24 -2.70 8.43 5.79
CA SER A 24 -2.62 9.57 4.86
C SER A 24 -2.06 9.17 3.48
N ASN A 25 -1.13 8.21 3.44
CA ASN A 25 -0.63 7.64 2.18
C ASN A 25 -1.73 6.84 1.46
N TRP A 26 -2.45 5.98 2.19
CA TRP A 26 -3.59 5.24 1.67
C TRP A 26 -4.69 6.14 1.13
N ASP A 27 -5.01 7.23 1.83
CA ASP A 27 -6.01 8.21 1.40
C ASP A 27 -5.54 9.07 0.22
N GLY A 28 -4.28 8.94 -0.19
CA GLY A 28 -3.69 9.69 -1.29
C GLY A 28 -3.42 11.16 -0.95
N LYS A 29 -3.35 11.51 0.34
CA LYS A 29 -3.08 12.89 0.80
C LYS A 29 -1.61 13.27 0.70
N GLU A 30 -0.74 12.29 0.73
CA GLU A 30 0.71 12.44 0.60
C GLU A 30 1.34 11.14 0.10
N SER A 31 2.51 11.22 -0.50
CA SER A 31 3.27 10.03 -0.89
C SER A 31 3.89 9.31 0.31
N GLY A 32 4.29 10.07 1.33
CA GLY A 32 5.01 9.60 2.50
C GLY A 32 6.53 9.47 2.28
N TYR A 33 7.04 9.85 1.12
CA TYR A 33 8.44 9.68 0.73
C TYR A 33 8.99 10.97 0.13
N SER A 34 10.10 11.48 0.67
CA SER A 34 10.75 12.72 0.20
C SER A 34 11.35 12.64 -1.20
N TYR A 35 11.41 11.46 -1.78
CA TYR A 35 11.99 11.16 -3.10
C TYR A 35 10.95 10.61 -4.09
N HIS A 36 9.65 10.70 -3.75
CA HIS A 36 8.56 10.19 -4.57
C HIS A 36 7.29 11.01 -4.34
N ASP A 37 6.77 11.64 -5.38
CA ASP A 37 5.69 12.61 -5.27
C ASP A 37 4.29 12.01 -5.52
N LEU A 38 4.20 10.81 -6.15
CA LEU A 38 2.91 10.21 -6.47
C LEU A 38 2.22 9.69 -5.22
N ALA A 39 1.01 10.20 -4.98
CA ALA A 39 0.18 9.85 -3.83
C ALA A 39 -1.12 9.15 -4.27
N GLY A 40 -1.52 8.11 -3.55
CA GLY A 40 -2.71 7.34 -3.88
C GLY A 40 -2.64 5.91 -3.34
N ARG A 41 -3.57 5.08 -3.78
CA ARG A 41 -3.62 3.64 -3.42
C ARG A 41 -3.89 2.77 -4.63
N ILE A 42 -3.44 1.54 -4.58
CA ILE A 42 -3.74 0.53 -5.58
C ILE A 42 -5.19 0.07 -5.38
N ASP A 43 -6.00 0.11 -6.45
CA ASP A 43 -7.39 -0.34 -6.42
C ASP A 43 -7.47 -1.84 -6.09
N GLY A 44 -8.45 -2.23 -5.27
CA GLY A 44 -8.63 -3.63 -4.84
C GLY A 44 -7.70 -4.10 -3.72
N THR A 45 -6.84 -3.24 -3.18
CA THR A 45 -6.03 -3.57 -1.99
C THR A 45 -6.78 -3.31 -0.69
N ILE A 46 -6.36 -3.97 0.39
CA ILE A 46 -6.91 -3.82 1.73
C ILE A 46 -5.91 -3.03 2.57
N TRP A 47 -6.36 -1.98 3.25
CA TRP A 47 -5.50 -1.23 4.14
C TRP A 47 -5.29 -1.99 5.46
N CYS A 48 -4.04 -2.24 5.80
CA CYS A 48 -3.64 -2.90 7.03
C CYS A 48 -2.29 -2.33 7.47
N ALA A 49 -2.31 -1.15 8.06
CA ALA A 49 -1.11 -0.38 8.40
C ALA A 49 -0.17 -1.14 9.34
N GLU A 50 1.12 -0.91 9.18
CA GLU A 50 2.12 -1.39 10.14
C GLU A 50 2.03 -0.59 11.44
N GLU A 51 1.84 0.72 11.32
CA GLU A 51 1.72 1.65 12.44
C GLU A 51 0.80 2.82 12.09
N ASP A 52 0.28 3.47 13.09
CA ASP A 52 -0.42 4.74 12.99
C ASP A 52 -0.11 5.63 14.21
N GLU A 53 -0.87 6.71 14.39
CA GLU A 53 -0.76 7.62 15.53
C GLU A 53 -0.98 6.94 16.90
N LYS A 54 -1.56 5.73 16.94
CA LYS A 54 -1.81 4.94 18.16
C LYS A 54 -0.64 4.01 18.47
N GLY A 55 0.26 3.79 17.54
CA GLY A 55 1.45 2.96 17.69
C GLY A 55 1.62 1.89 16.63
N ASP A 56 2.59 1.01 16.87
CA ASP A 56 2.90 -0.12 16.00
C ASP A 56 1.96 -1.30 16.30
N TYR A 57 1.38 -1.88 15.26
CA TYR A 57 0.43 -3.00 15.38
C TYR A 57 1.09 -4.37 15.36
N PHE A 58 2.36 -4.45 14.95
CA PHE A 58 3.14 -5.69 14.86
C PHE A 58 4.23 -5.83 15.93
N THR A 59 4.59 -4.71 16.61
CA THR A 59 5.55 -4.71 17.70
C THR A 59 4.95 -4.16 19.00
N ASN A 60 5.49 -4.63 20.11
CA ASN A 60 5.28 -4.08 21.44
C ASN A 60 6.16 -2.84 21.66
N VAL A 61 5.89 -2.09 22.73
CA VAL A 61 6.64 -0.87 23.11
C VAL A 61 8.13 -1.14 23.33
N ASP A 62 8.48 -2.35 23.73
CA ASP A 62 9.87 -2.82 23.93
C ASP A 62 10.52 -3.38 22.64
N TYR A 63 9.88 -3.19 21.48
CA TYR A 63 10.31 -3.68 20.17
C TYR A 63 10.30 -5.21 20.00
N THR A 64 9.71 -5.97 20.93
CA THR A 64 9.45 -7.38 20.69
C THR A 64 8.25 -7.56 19.76
N ALA A 65 8.23 -8.64 18.98
CA ALA A 65 7.08 -8.97 18.15
C ALA A 65 5.85 -9.26 19.04
N ARG A 66 4.68 -8.84 18.58
CA ARG A 66 3.41 -9.26 19.19
C ARG A 66 3.19 -10.75 18.97
N THR A 67 2.22 -11.31 19.68
CA THR A 67 1.87 -12.74 19.51
C THR A 67 1.20 -12.99 18.17
N LYS A 68 1.19 -14.25 17.74
CA LYS A 68 0.50 -14.68 16.52
C LYS A 68 -0.99 -14.34 16.57
N GLU A 69 -1.63 -14.54 17.70
CA GLU A 69 -3.04 -14.25 17.92
C GLU A 69 -3.35 -12.78 17.76
N GLU A 70 -2.48 -11.90 18.26
CA GLU A 70 -2.62 -10.45 18.09
C GLU A 70 -2.48 -10.04 16.62
N TYR A 71 -1.54 -10.62 15.85
CA TYR A 71 -1.40 -10.35 14.41
C TYR A 71 -2.65 -10.77 13.63
N LEU A 72 -3.13 -12.00 13.87
CA LEU A 72 -4.31 -12.52 13.20
C LEU A 72 -5.54 -11.65 13.49
N SER A 73 -5.76 -11.32 14.76
CA SER A 73 -6.89 -10.45 15.16
C SER A 73 -6.80 -9.10 14.47
N TYR A 74 -5.63 -8.47 14.44
CA TYR A 74 -5.44 -7.18 13.80
C TYR A 74 -5.68 -7.23 12.29
N MET A 75 -5.18 -8.26 11.60
CA MET A 75 -5.40 -8.44 10.17
C MET A 75 -6.89 -8.66 9.86
N GLU A 76 -7.59 -9.49 10.63
CA GLU A 76 -9.01 -9.77 10.48
C GLU A 76 -9.88 -8.53 10.77
N ASP A 77 -9.53 -7.74 11.77
CA ASP A 77 -10.21 -6.47 12.09
C ASP A 77 -10.08 -5.44 10.94
N ASN A 78 -9.02 -5.53 10.14
CA ASN A 78 -8.84 -4.73 8.93
C ASN A 78 -9.43 -5.38 7.66
N GLY A 79 -10.11 -6.52 7.78
CA GLY A 79 -10.82 -7.16 6.68
C GLY A 79 -10.00 -8.15 5.86
N LEU A 80 -8.82 -8.54 6.34
CA LEU A 80 -8.03 -9.60 5.71
C LEU A 80 -8.56 -10.98 6.11
N ASP A 81 -8.66 -11.88 5.15
CA ASP A 81 -8.88 -13.29 5.39
C ASP A 81 -7.53 -13.97 5.64
N THR A 82 -7.22 -14.24 6.90
CA THR A 82 -5.91 -14.79 7.31
C THR A 82 -5.64 -16.21 6.84
N SER A 83 -6.63 -16.89 6.24
CA SER A 83 -6.46 -18.19 5.59
C SER A 83 -5.94 -18.09 4.13
N LYS A 84 -6.07 -16.92 3.51
CA LYS A 84 -5.68 -16.69 2.11
C LYS A 84 -4.22 -16.28 1.95
N LEU A 85 -3.69 -16.52 0.74
CA LEU A 85 -2.45 -15.89 0.32
C LEU A 85 -2.58 -14.37 0.41
N THR A 86 -1.72 -13.72 1.19
CA THR A 86 -1.70 -12.27 1.35
C THR A 86 -0.33 -11.72 0.96
N ALA A 87 -0.32 -10.78 0.03
CA ALA A 87 0.87 -10.03 -0.35
C ALA A 87 0.85 -8.65 0.33
N PHE A 88 1.71 -8.44 1.33
CA PHE A 88 1.90 -7.13 1.95
C PHE A 88 2.89 -6.28 1.16
N PHE A 89 2.61 -4.98 1.08
CA PHE A 89 3.53 -3.99 0.51
C PHE A 89 3.45 -2.66 1.27
N CYS A 90 4.54 -1.90 1.20
CA CYS A 90 4.58 -0.48 1.56
C CYS A 90 5.07 0.36 0.37
N GLY A 91 5.89 1.39 0.56
CA GLY A 91 6.48 2.15 -0.53
C GLY A 91 7.54 1.38 -1.30
N ASP A 92 8.54 0.88 -0.56
CA ASP A 92 9.72 0.17 -1.05
C ASP A 92 9.97 -1.16 -0.32
N SER A 93 8.96 -1.66 0.39
CA SER A 93 8.85 -2.98 1.03
C SER A 93 9.58 -3.21 2.35
N TRP A 94 10.24 -2.24 2.96
CA TRP A 94 10.88 -2.43 4.27
C TRP A 94 9.91 -2.87 5.36
N GLY A 95 8.78 -2.15 5.53
CA GLY A 95 7.75 -2.52 6.49
C GLY A 95 7.07 -3.84 6.15
N ALA A 96 6.79 -4.09 4.86
CA ALA A 96 6.22 -5.35 4.41
C ALA A 96 7.14 -6.55 4.68
N ALA A 97 8.45 -6.38 4.53
CA ALA A 97 9.44 -7.41 4.87
C ALA A 97 9.41 -7.76 6.37
N LYS A 98 9.29 -6.74 7.25
CA LYS A 98 9.14 -6.96 8.70
C LYS A 98 7.91 -7.82 9.00
N ILE A 99 6.75 -7.46 8.46
CA ILE A 99 5.49 -8.20 8.65
C ILE A 99 5.62 -9.64 8.15
N SER A 100 6.11 -9.82 6.93
CA SER A 100 6.29 -11.15 6.33
C SER A 100 7.23 -12.04 7.14
N TYR A 101 8.35 -11.49 7.59
CA TYR A 101 9.32 -12.21 8.40
C TYR A 101 8.69 -12.70 9.72
N TRP A 102 7.97 -11.84 10.43
CA TRP A 102 7.32 -12.22 11.68
C TRP A 102 6.20 -13.22 11.50
N CYS A 103 5.37 -13.05 10.48
CA CYS A 103 4.33 -14.01 10.14
C CYS A 103 4.94 -15.40 9.85
N GLN A 104 5.99 -15.45 9.04
CA GLN A 104 6.67 -16.72 8.75
C GLN A 104 7.33 -17.35 9.98
N SER A 105 7.90 -16.55 10.89
CA SER A 105 8.48 -17.06 12.15
C SER A 105 7.44 -17.68 13.08
N THR A 106 6.16 -17.44 12.85
CA THR A 106 5.02 -18.00 13.59
C THR A 106 4.18 -18.98 12.75
N ASP A 107 4.78 -19.55 11.70
CA ASP A 107 4.15 -20.52 10.78
C ASP A 107 2.98 -19.97 9.94
N LEU A 108 2.87 -18.65 9.78
CA LEU A 108 1.94 -18.00 8.85
C LEU A 108 2.57 -17.87 7.46
N ASN A 109 2.77 -19.00 6.79
CA ASN A 109 3.51 -19.09 5.53
C ASN A 109 2.75 -18.59 4.30
N ASN A 110 1.47 -18.27 4.43
CA ASN A 110 0.65 -17.66 3.40
C ASN A 110 0.75 -16.12 3.37
N ILE A 111 1.38 -15.51 4.35
CA ILE A 111 1.67 -14.07 4.37
C ILE A 111 3.02 -13.82 3.73
N LYS A 112 3.04 -13.02 2.67
CA LYS A 112 4.21 -12.75 1.84
C LYS A 112 4.48 -11.26 1.72
N GLU A 113 5.72 -10.93 1.47
CA GLU A 113 6.13 -9.61 1.03
C GLU A 113 5.97 -9.49 -0.49
N TRP A 114 5.51 -8.32 -0.94
CA TRP A 114 5.66 -7.91 -2.33
C TRP A 114 6.72 -6.81 -2.40
N GLY A 115 7.92 -7.20 -2.84
CA GLY A 115 9.14 -6.39 -2.78
C GLY A 115 9.19 -5.17 -3.71
N ASN A 116 8.23 -4.97 -4.63
CA ASN A 116 8.18 -3.78 -5.47
C ASN A 116 7.46 -2.62 -4.77
N GLY A 117 6.27 -2.85 -4.22
CA GLY A 117 5.51 -1.86 -3.49
C GLY A 117 4.93 -0.72 -4.33
N TRP A 118 4.52 0.35 -3.62
CA TRP A 118 3.85 1.53 -4.19
C TRP A 118 4.69 2.31 -5.18
N ILE A 119 5.97 2.55 -4.86
CA ILE A 119 6.84 3.43 -5.66
C ILE A 119 7.05 2.88 -7.07
N PRO A 120 7.50 1.63 -7.27
CA PRO A 120 7.54 1.05 -8.61
C PRO A 120 6.18 0.94 -9.28
N TRP A 121 5.11 0.59 -8.53
CA TRP A 121 3.77 0.50 -9.11
C TRP A 121 3.36 1.79 -9.81
N SER A 122 3.44 2.91 -9.11
CA SER A 122 3.01 4.20 -9.61
C SER A 122 3.96 4.75 -10.68
N ASN A 123 5.28 4.58 -10.53
CA ASN A 123 6.28 5.03 -11.50
C ASN A 123 6.24 4.29 -12.85
N GLU A 124 5.80 3.02 -12.85
CA GLU A 124 5.65 2.24 -14.08
C GLU A 124 4.36 2.58 -14.84
N GLY A 125 3.57 3.55 -14.37
CA GLY A 125 2.34 3.99 -15.01
C GLY A 125 1.17 3.03 -14.79
N ASN A 126 1.21 2.20 -13.74
CA ASN A 126 0.06 1.39 -13.37
C ASN A 126 -1.05 2.28 -12.77
N GLU A 127 -2.31 1.88 -12.99
CA GLU A 127 -3.47 2.61 -12.46
C GLU A 127 -3.52 2.60 -10.92
N PHE A 128 -3.96 3.71 -10.36
CA PHE A 128 -4.20 3.88 -8.92
C PHE A 128 -5.36 4.83 -8.66
N ILE A 129 -5.84 4.86 -7.42
CA ILE A 129 -6.89 5.77 -6.97
C ILE A 129 -6.25 6.94 -6.24
N ASP A 130 -6.51 8.15 -6.71
CA ASP A 130 -6.05 9.40 -6.08
C ASP A 130 -6.91 9.80 -4.86
N HIS A 131 -6.56 10.92 -4.19
CA HIS A 131 -7.31 11.41 -3.02
C HIS A 131 -8.74 11.87 -3.34
N LYS A 132 -9.05 12.15 -4.60
CA LYS A 132 -10.40 12.49 -5.07
C LYS A 132 -11.21 11.26 -5.48
N GLY A 133 -10.62 10.05 -5.32
CA GLY A 133 -11.26 8.79 -5.68
C GLY A 133 -11.29 8.50 -7.18
N ARG A 134 -10.49 9.22 -7.98
CA ARG A 134 -10.39 9.01 -9.42
C ARG A 134 -9.40 7.91 -9.74
N LYS A 135 -9.69 7.11 -10.76
CA LYS A 135 -8.73 6.17 -11.34
C LYS A 135 -7.81 6.92 -12.29
N VAL A 136 -6.52 6.90 -11.99
CA VAL A 136 -5.49 7.69 -12.68
C VAL A 136 -4.22 6.87 -12.85
N HIS A 137 -3.29 7.35 -13.68
CA HIS A 137 -1.95 6.78 -13.81
C HIS A 137 -0.93 7.87 -14.12
N TYR A 138 0.33 7.61 -13.83
CA TYR A 138 1.42 8.52 -14.19
C TYR A 138 1.85 8.30 -15.64
N ASP A 139 1.78 9.35 -16.45
CA ASP A 139 2.32 9.36 -17.80
C ASP A 139 3.72 10.00 -17.81
N LYS A 140 4.73 9.17 -17.96
CA LYS A 140 6.14 9.59 -17.95
C LYS A 140 6.55 10.48 -19.13
N TYR A 141 5.77 10.51 -20.23
CA TYR A 141 6.05 11.34 -21.37
C TYR A 141 5.50 12.76 -21.21
N LEU A 142 4.42 12.88 -20.48
CA LEU A 142 3.82 14.17 -20.11
C LEU A 142 4.36 14.71 -18.80
N ASP A 143 5.05 13.87 -18.02
CA ASP A 143 5.45 14.13 -16.63
C ASP A 143 4.25 14.62 -15.78
N ALA A 144 3.14 13.90 -15.91
CA ALA A 144 1.86 14.28 -15.32
C ALA A 144 1.04 13.07 -14.90
N VAL A 145 0.13 13.26 -13.96
CA VAL A 145 -0.90 12.26 -13.64
C VAL A 145 -2.12 12.54 -14.53
N VAL A 146 -2.57 11.50 -15.23
CA VAL A 146 -3.68 11.60 -16.16
C VAL A 146 -4.81 10.65 -15.80
N ASP A 147 -6.04 11.04 -16.14
CA ASP A 147 -7.22 10.20 -16.03
C ASP A 147 -7.36 9.23 -17.22
N GLU A 148 -8.40 8.42 -17.21
CA GLU A 148 -8.70 7.43 -18.27
C GLU A 148 -8.87 8.05 -19.67
N ASN A 149 -9.12 9.36 -19.76
CA ASN A 149 -9.27 10.12 -21.01
C ASN A 149 -7.97 10.82 -21.43
N GLY A 150 -6.88 10.63 -20.67
CA GLY A 150 -5.60 11.28 -20.90
C GLY A 150 -5.56 12.76 -20.49
N LYS A 151 -6.53 13.23 -19.69
CA LYS A 151 -6.55 14.59 -19.17
C LYS A 151 -5.63 14.67 -17.94
N ASP A 152 -4.77 15.70 -17.93
CA ASP A 152 -3.96 16.03 -16.76
C ASP A 152 -4.83 16.34 -15.54
N VAL A 153 -4.59 15.62 -14.46
CA VAL A 153 -5.29 15.70 -13.18
C VAL A 153 -4.31 15.70 -12.01
N SER A 154 -3.11 16.18 -12.23
CA SER A 154 -2.01 16.22 -11.25
C SER A 154 -2.37 16.97 -9.97
N ASP A 155 -3.38 17.83 -9.99
CA ASP A 155 -4.00 18.48 -8.82
C ASP A 155 -4.56 17.47 -7.78
N GLY A 156 -4.77 16.22 -8.17
CA GLY A 156 -5.24 15.13 -7.32
C GLY A 156 -4.13 14.34 -6.63
N VAL A 157 -2.87 14.68 -6.86
CA VAL A 157 -1.73 13.85 -6.42
C VAL A 157 -0.74 14.62 -5.57
N ASN A 158 -0.69 15.94 -5.71
CA ASN A 158 0.26 16.80 -4.99
C ASN A 158 -0.48 17.84 -4.14
N ILE A 159 -0.91 17.45 -2.94
CA ILE A 159 -1.69 18.30 -2.04
C ILE A 159 -0.82 19.33 -1.33
N LEU A 160 0.47 19.05 -1.14
CA LEU A 160 1.39 19.94 -0.43
C LEU A 160 1.61 21.27 -1.15
N ALA A 161 1.36 21.32 -2.47
CA ALA A 161 1.42 22.56 -3.26
C ALA A 161 0.22 23.50 -3.00
N ASP A 162 -0.94 22.97 -2.62
CA ASP A 162 -2.18 23.74 -2.44
C ASP A 162 -2.29 24.42 -1.07
N GLU A 163 -1.50 24.00 -0.07
CA GLU A 163 -1.50 24.59 1.27
C GLU A 163 -0.57 25.81 1.40
N GLU A 164 0.39 25.99 0.49
CA GLU A 164 1.31 27.13 0.53
C GLU A 164 0.72 28.40 -0.16
N GLU A 165 -0.44 28.30 -0.85
CA GLU A 165 -1.11 29.44 -1.50
C GLU A 165 -2.25 30.07 -0.68
N LYS A 166 -2.40 29.72 0.62
CA LYS A 166 -3.38 30.32 1.54
C LYS A 166 -2.70 31.02 2.70
#